data_012d8e56492f869963c854816fddfd10
#
_entry.id   012d8e56492f869963c854816fddfd10
#
_cell.length_a   1.000
_cell.length_b   1.000
_cell.length_c   1.000
_cell.angle_alpha   90.00
_cell.angle_beta   90.00
_cell.angle_gamma   90.00
#
_symmetry.space_group_name_H-M   'P 1'
#
loop_
_entity.id
_entity.type
_entity.pdbx_description
1 polymer ?
#
loop_
_entity_poly.entity_id
_entity_poly.type
_entity_poly.pdbx_seq_one_letter_code
_entity_poly.pdbx_strand_id
1 'polypeptide(L)'
;LYIEANQKREKKEIATREGKICYMFALMFQRALYFIKTKNGKLELDSEMLKKYVWRTGDFLETAGNSRFWEKETREILLISGRKLLSQIKGKEGELYISLQNLIRPLLIIFREFEDREEELQQWSPPESQKLSEKLKNVFRLDSFETRFALRMSVVLLVSFAYTMLSQADHGYWLPMNAFLLLRPMYEDSKYRMKTRFIGTAAGCVVISLLLPFFHGTSGHFFLAAVMVVGMYTATPGTRIHGAFVTCFALSMSTLAMKETLAIELRMLYVAAAVLLVLVVNKFFFPTSMGQQFRYNFQMIFHMQHMYLRILERSLTGRLDHGVICDAQIQYHMLHEQVLEYLGKISLEESGYYRQVLDITWKMMAEMEQILFLVNIDRRGVLQEGIMENYISYTDYVLNQIQQLLHIRQEKHVKKIKEMHYQRWVDNDSELSYLMTRYAKNLSSLYRMVSRHRAGRKVH
;
A
#
# COMPACT_ATOMS: atom_id res chain seq x y z
N LEU A 1 12.64 7.02 5.01
CA LEU A 1 13.48 8.22 4.89
C LEU A 1 14.61 8.24 5.93
N TYR A 2 14.31 8.09 7.24
CA TYR A 2 15.37 8.06 8.29
C TYR A 2 16.28 6.83 8.15
N ILE A 3 15.71 5.67 7.88
CA ILE A 3 16.44 4.42 7.65
C ILE A 3 17.23 4.48 6.33
N GLU A 4 16.65 5.02 5.24
CA GLU A 4 17.36 5.21 3.96
C GLU A 4 18.50 6.24 4.05
N ALA A 5 18.31 7.33 4.80
CA ALA A 5 19.34 8.33 5.03
C ALA A 5 20.52 7.75 5.82
N ASN A 6 20.27 6.87 6.81
CA ASN A 6 21.30 6.20 7.59
C ASN A 6 21.94 5.01 6.84
N GLN A 7 21.23 4.31 5.96
CA GLN A 7 21.80 3.26 5.11
C GLN A 7 22.96 3.76 4.23
N LYS A 8 22.94 5.03 3.82
CA LYS A 8 24.07 5.61 3.05
C LYS A 8 25.27 5.96 3.91
N ARG A 9 25.07 6.20 5.21
CA ARG A 9 26.14 6.67 6.10
C ARG A 9 26.93 5.53 6.78
N GLU A 10 26.30 4.37 7.06
CA GLU A 10 26.86 3.41 8.03
C GLU A 10 26.71 1.93 7.59
N LYS A 11 27.21 1.61 6.40
CA LYS A 11 27.30 0.20 5.94
C LYS A 11 28.06 -0.74 6.90
N LYS A 12 28.84 -0.22 7.85
CA LYS A 12 29.59 -1.01 8.83
C LYS A 12 28.80 -1.35 10.11
N GLU A 13 27.93 -0.48 10.59
CA GLU A 13 27.21 -0.68 11.87
C GLU A 13 26.03 -1.64 11.75
N ILE A 14 25.38 -1.71 10.59
CA ILE A 14 24.30 -2.68 10.34
C ILE A 14 24.83 -4.12 10.20
N ALA A 15 26.15 -4.29 10.04
CA ALA A 15 26.78 -5.61 9.94
C ALA A 15 26.82 -6.37 11.30
N THR A 16 26.53 -5.70 12.41
CA THR A 16 26.45 -6.33 13.73
C THR A 16 25.08 -6.97 13.96
N ARG A 17 25.03 -7.94 14.88
CA ARG A 17 23.76 -8.57 15.30
C ARG A 17 22.79 -7.54 15.88
N GLU A 18 23.30 -6.62 16.69
CA GLU A 18 22.52 -5.53 17.29
C GLU A 18 21.95 -4.61 16.22
N GLY A 19 22.75 -4.20 15.24
CA GLY A 19 22.30 -3.37 14.13
C GLY A 19 21.17 -4.02 13.34
N LYS A 20 21.23 -5.34 13.12
CA LYS A 20 20.20 -6.13 12.47
C LYS A 20 18.90 -6.19 13.29
N ILE A 21 19.00 -6.44 14.59
CA ILE A 21 17.87 -6.45 15.51
C ILE A 21 17.20 -5.07 15.53
N CYS A 22 17.98 -4.00 15.68
CA CYS A 22 17.48 -2.63 15.65
C CYS A 22 16.79 -2.28 14.33
N TYR A 23 17.35 -2.73 13.21
CA TYR A 23 16.75 -2.50 11.89
C TYR A 23 15.38 -3.20 11.74
N MET A 24 15.30 -4.47 12.10
CA MET A 24 14.03 -5.21 12.07
C MET A 24 13.00 -4.58 13.01
N PHE A 25 13.43 -4.19 14.20
CA PHE A 25 12.57 -3.48 15.16
C PHE A 25 12.05 -2.17 14.57
N ALA A 26 12.93 -1.35 13.97
CA ALA A 26 12.54 -0.07 13.39
C ALA A 26 11.43 -0.25 12.34
N LEU A 27 11.50 -1.30 11.51
CA LEU A 27 10.45 -1.61 10.53
C LEU A 27 9.13 -2.01 11.20
N MET A 28 9.19 -2.88 12.20
CA MET A 28 7.98 -3.32 12.95
C MET A 28 7.35 -2.14 13.70
N PHE A 29 8.17 -1.29 14.30
CA PHE A 29 7.74 -0.10 15.03
C PHE A 29 7.11 0.94 14.10
N GLN A 30 7.75 1.22 12.96
CA GLN A 30 7.24 2.14 11.96
C GLN A 30 5.86 1.70 11.45
N ARG A 31 5.65 0.40 11.24
CA ARG A 31 4.37 -0.15 10.86
C ARG A 31 3.32 0.00 11.96
N ALA A 32 3.66 -0.30 13.20
CA ALA A 32 2.74 -0.16 14.32
C ALA A 32 2.31 1.30 14.52
N LEU A 33 3.23 2.25 14.38
CA LEU A 33 2.94 3.70 14.38
C LEU A 33 2.05 4.09 13.21
N TYR A 34 2.33 3.58 12.02
CA TYR A 34 1.53 3.85 10.84
C TYR A 34 0.07 3.40 11.04
N PHE A 35 -0.14 2.21 11.59
CA PHE A 35 -1.47 1.69 11.92
C PHE A 35 -2.21 2.58 12.92
N ILE A 36 -1.54 3.02 13.99
CA ILE A 36 -2.10 3.95 14.97
C ILE A 36 -2.46 5.29 14.29
N LYS A 37 -1.57 5.81 13.44
CA LYS A 37 -1.75 7.10 12.77
C LYS A 37 -2.89 7.08 11.74
N THR A 38 -3.05 6.02 10.96
CA THR A 38 -4.11 5.91 9.95
C THR A 38 -5.50 5.71 10.55
N LYS A 39 -5.59 5.14 11.76
CA LYS A 39 -6.86 4.99 12.49
C LYS A 39 -7.20 6.15 13.41
N ASN A 40 -6.29 7.11 13.64
CA ASN A 40 -6.45 8.22 14.59
C ASN A 40 -7.65 9.16 14.33
N GLY A 41 -8.23 9.17 13.14
CA GLY A 41 -9.45 9.90 12.87
C GLY A 41 -10.75 9.19 13.34
N LYS A 42 -10.64 7.94 13.83
CA LYS A 42 -11.79 7.08 14.19
C LYS A 42 -11.60 6.30 15.50
N LEU A 43 -10.47 6.48 16.18
CA LEU A 43 -10.24 5.88 17.49
C LEU A 43 -10.98 6.72 18.53
N GLU A 44 -12.22 6.35 18.78
CA GLU A 44 -12.92 6.77 19.98
C GLU A 44 -12.15 6.20 21.17
N LEU A 45 -11.41 7.07 21.85
CA LEU A 45 -10.77 6.77 23.14
C LEU A 45 -11.85 6.79 24.22
N ASP A 46 -12.83 5.90 24.12
CA ASP A 46 -14.05 5.91 24.92
C ASP A 46 -13.83 5.57 26.38
N SER A 47 -12.66 5.08 26.76
CA SER A 47 -12.40 4.70 28.15
C SER A 47 -11.18 5.42 28.71
N GLU A 48 -11.35 6.02 29.89
CA GLU A 48 -10.26 6.61 30.69
C GLU A 48 -9.12 5.60 30.95
N MET A 49 -9.47 4.31 31.09
CA MET A 49 -8.49 3.24 31.21
C MET A 49 -7.61 3.11 29.96
N LEU A 50 -8.19 3.22 28.76
CA LEU A 50 -7.46 3.11 27.50
C LEU A 50 -6.51 4.28 27.33
N LYS A 51 -6.95 5.51 27.63
CA LYS A 51 -6.10 6.70 27.63
C LYS A 51 -4.89 6.51 28.54
N LYS A 52 -5.12 5.96 29.75
CA LYS A 52 -4.06 5.66 30.72
C LYS A 52 -3.02 4.66 30.17
N TYR A 53 -3.45 3.61 29.44
CA TYR A 53 -2.51 2.65 28.85
C TYR A 53 -1.75 3.23 27.68
N VAL A 54 -2.39 4.03 26.84
CA VAL A 54 -1.71 4.76 25.75
C VAL A 54 -0.63 5.66 26.33
N TRP A 55 -0.97 6.43 27.36
CA TRP A 55 -0.02 7.33 28.02
C TRP A 55 1.16 6.59 28.63
N ARG A 56 0.90 5.51 29.39
CA ARG A 56 1.94 4.66 29.99
C ARG A 56 2.83 3.99 28.94
N THR A 57 2.25 3.60 27.80
CA THR A 57 3.04 3.03 26.73
C THR A 57 3.93 4.10 26.09
N GLY A 58 3.41 5.31 25.89
CA GLY A 58 4.20 6.45 25.42
C GLY A 58 5.37 6.77 26.35
N ASP A 59 5.11 6.87 27.64
CA ASP A 59 6.11 7.11 28.68
C ASP A 59 7.19 6.01 28.71
N PHE A 60 6.77 4.74 28.60
CA PHE A 60 7.70 3.62 28.51
C PHE A 60 8.57 3.68 27.23
N LEU A 61 8.00 4.04 26.09
CA LEU A 61 8.73 4.18 24.83
C LEU A 61 9.71 5.35 24.89
N GLU A 62 9.32 6.47 25.48
CA GLU A 62 10.17 7.64 25.67
C GLU A 62 11.32 7.34 26.62
N THR A 63 11.03 6.65 27.75
CA THR A 63 12.04 6.20 28.70
C THR A 63 13.03 5.23 28.02
N ALA A 64 12.53 4.27 27.26
CA ALA A 64 13.37 3.33 26.52
C ALA A 64 14.24 4.02 25.47
N GLY A 65 13.69 5.00 24.74
CA GLY A 65 14.41 5.75 23.71
C GLY A 65 15.50 6.67 24.24
N ASN A 66 15.31 7.22 25.44
CA ASN A 66 16.26 8.12 26.08
C ASN A 66 17.26 7.39 26.99
N SER A 67 17.05 6.11 27.23
CA SER A 67 17.90 5.32 28.13
C SER A 67 19.06 4.64 27.39
N ARG A 68 20.13 4.34 28.14
CA ARG A 68 21.23 3.52 27.66
C ARG A 68 20.90 2.03 27.87
N PHE A 69 19.97 1.50 27.08
CA PHE A 69 19.48 0.12 27.21
C PHE A 69 20.55 -0.96 26.98
N TRP A 70 21.74 -0.61 26.44
CA TRP A 70 22.90 -1.50 26.39
C TRP A 70 23.57 -1.71 27.76
N GLU A 71 23.34 -0.83 28.78
CA GLU A 71 23.79 -1.03 30.14
C GLU A 71 22.88 -2.05 30.85
N LYS A 72 23.49 -3.04 31.53
CA LYS A 72 22.76 -4.16 32.15
C LYS A 72 21.69 -3.71 33.12
N GLU A 73 22.02 -2.81 34.05
CA GLU A 73 21.09 -2.32 35.06
C GLU A 73 19.88 -1.60 34.45
N THR A 74 20.13 -0.71 33.49
CA THR A 74 19.09 0.03 32.79
C THR A 74 18.16 -0.90 32.03
N ARG A 75 18.72 -1.92 31.39
CA ARG A 75 17.98 -2.92 30.63
C ARG A 75 17.09 -3.78 31.51
N GLU A 76 17.56 -4.21 32.69
CA GLU A 76 16.75 -4.97 33.65
C GLU A 76 15.55 -4.15 34.14
N ILE A 77 15.73 -2.86 34.44
CA ILE A 77 14.65 -1.96 34.82
C ILE A 77 13.61 -1.84 33.70
N LEU A 78 14.06 -1.68 32.45
CA LEU A 78 13.19 -1.61 31.29
C LEU A 78 12.43 -2.93 31.05
N LEU A 79 13.08 -4.07 31.23
CA LEU A 79 12.45 -5.38 31.13
C LEU A 79 11.35 -5.56 32.19
N ILE A 80 11.61 -5.18 33.45
CA ILE A 80 10.64 -5.29 34.53
C ILE A 80 9.44 -4.35 34.28
N SER A 81 9.70 -3.09 33.92
CA SER A 81 8.64 -2.10 33.70
C SER A 81 7.77 -2.45 32.49
N GLY A 82 8.40 -2.88 31.38
CA GLY A 82 7.68 -3.29 30.18
C GLY A 82 6.87 -4.58 30.37
N ARG A 83 7.40 -5.59 31.10
CA ARG A 83 6.64 -6.80 31.46
C ARG A 83 5.43 -6.47 32.34
N LYS A 84 5.60 -5.57 33.32
CA LYS A 84 4.48 -5.09 34.16
C LYS A 84 3.41 -4.40 33.32
N LEU A 85 3.81 -3.55 32.39
CA LEU A 85 2.87 -2.87 31.49
C LEU A 85 2.16 -3.87 30.57
N LEU A 86 2.90 -4.79 29.97
CA LEU A 86 2.35 -5.84 29.11
C LEU A 86 1.36 -6.73 29.87
N SER A 87 1.64 -7.13 31.11
CA SER A 87 0.73 -7.95 31.93
C SER A 87 -0.60 -7.25 32.20
N GLN A 88 -0.61 -5.92 32.36
CA GLN A 88 -1.81 -5.13 32.57
C GLN A 88 -2.70 -5.02 31.32
N ILE A 89 -2.10 -5.13 30.14
CA ILE A 89 -2.77 -5.03 28.84
C ILE A 89 -3.14 -6.43 28.30
N LYS A 90 -2.43 -7.48 28.73
CA LYS A 90 -2.65 -8.87 28.30
C LYS A 90 -4.09 -9.32 28.63
N GLY A 91 -4.75 -9.92 27.63
CA GLY A 91 -6.12 -10.43 27.78
C GLY A 91 -7.23 -9.40 27.56
N LYS A 92 -6.91 -8.12 27.34
CA LYS A 92 -7.90 -7.13 26.95
C LYS A 92 -8.19 -7.21 25.46
N GLU A 93 -9.47 -7.21 25.10
CA GLU A 93 -9.93 -7.27 23.73
C GLU A 93 -10.07 -5.85 23.16
N GLY A 94 -9.63 -5.66 21.91
CA GLY A 94 -9.72 -4.40 21.20
C GLY A 94 -8.47 -4.13 20.35
N GLU A 95 -8.67 -3.50 19.21
CA GLU A 95 -7.58 -3.25 18.23
C GLU A 95 -6.44 -2.41 18.81
N LEU A 96 -6.78 -1.43 19.64
CA LEU A 96 -5.78 -0.55 20.25
C LEU A 96 -4.94 -1.28 21.30
N TYR A 97 -5.56 -2.14 22.12
CA TYR A 97 -4.81 -2.97 23.07
C TYR A 97 -3.84 -3.92 22.37
N ILE A 98 -4.27 -4.49 21.23
CA ILE A 98 -3.41 -5.34 20.40
C ILE A 98 -2.24 -4.52 19.82
N SER A 99 -2.51 -3.30 19.37
CA SER A 99 -1.47 -2.41 18.84
C SER A 99 -0.45 -2.01 19.89
N LEU A 100 -0.90 -1.70 21.11
CA LEU A 100 0.01 -1.41 22.23
C LEU A 100 0.86 -2.63 22.61
N GLN A 101 0.29 -3.82 22.64
CA GLN A 101 1.05 -5.05 22.87
C GLN A 101 2.09 -5.29 21.77
N ASN A 102 1.74 -5.02 20.52
CA ASN A 102 2.65 -5.15 19.37
C ASN A 102 3.78 -4.11 19.35
N LEU A 103 3.67 -3.02 20.09
CA LEU A 103 4.77 -2.07 20.34
C LEU A 103 5.69 -2.53 21.47
N ILE A 104 5.11 -2.99 22.58
CA ILE A 104 5.87 -3.33 23.79
C ILE A 104 6.66 -4.64 23.62
N ARG A 105 6.04 -5.68 23.06
CA ARG A 105 6.67 -7.01 22.94
C ARG A 105 7.99 -7.04 22.19
N PRO A 106 8.10 -6.46 20.98
CA PRO A 106 9.36 -6.44 20.25
C PRO A 106 10.48 -5.77 21.04
N LEU A 107 10.16 -4.69 21.78
CA LEU A 107 11.14 -4.04 22.67
C LEU A 107 11.63 -4.96 23.77
N LEU A 108 10.73 -5.67 24.46
CA LEU A 108 11.10 -6.62 25.49
C LEU A 108 11.96 -7.76 24.96
N ILE A 109 11.68 -8.23 23.74
CA ILE A 109 12.48 -9.24 23.06
C ILE A 109 13.88 -8.68 22.78
N ILE A 110 13.97 -7.46 22.25
CA ILE A 110 15.26 -6.81 21.97
C ILE A 110 16.06 -6.66 23.26
N PHE A 111 15.48 -6.12 24.32
CA PHE A 111 16.18 -5.94 25.59
C PHE A 111 16.68 -7.26 26.17
N ARG A 112 15.92 -8.36 26.03
CA ARG A 112 16.37 -9.69 26.46
C ARG A 112 17.54 -10.21 25.62
N GLU A 113 17.46 -10.03 24.30
CA GLU A 113 18.48 -10.53 23.37
C GLU A 113 19.81 -9.77 23.43
N PHE A 114 19.81 -8.54 23.98
CA PHE A 114 21.05 -7.81 24.27
C PHE A 114 21.81 -8.39 25.48
N GLU A 115 21.18 -9.28 26.27
CA GLU A 115 21.73 -9.77 27.54
C GLU A 115 22.75 -10.92 27.36
N ASP A 116 22.67 -11.71 26.31
CA ASP A 116 23.14 -13.08 26.45
C ASP A 116 24.32 -13.55 25.59
N ARG A 117 24.94 -12.77 24.70
CA ARG A 117 25.99 -13.43 23.90
C ARG A 117 27.07 -12.49 23.30
N GLU A 118 28.27 -12.62 23.82
CA GLU A 118 29.53 -12.53 23.06
C GLU A 118 29.57 -13.68 22.04
N GLU A 119 28.82 -13.70 20.99
CA GLU A 119 28.87 -14.75 20.00
C GLU A 119 28.89 -14.23 18.57
N GLU A 120 29.89 -14.70 17.88
CA GLU A 120 30.09 -14.82 16.44
C GLU A 120 29.46 -13.68 15.62
N LEU A 121 30.31 -12.74 15.29
CA LEU A 121 30.20 -11.81 14.17
C LEU A 121 29.85 -12.61 12.89
N GLN A 122 28.59 -12.96 12.75
CA GLN A 122 28.10 -13.42 11.46
C GLN A 122 28.09 -12.21 10.53
N GLN A 123 28.98 -12.23 9.57
CA GLN A 123 29.02 -11.24 8.48
C GLN A 123 27.63 -11.17 7.84
N TRP A 124 26.86 -10.18 8.26
CA TRP A 124 25.65 -9.79 7.54
C TRP A 124 26.09 -8.90 6.38
N SER A 125 25.90 -9.37 5.19
CA SER A 125 26.00 -8.51 4.01
C SER A 125 24.63 -7.83 3.82
N PRO A 126 24.59 -6.50 3.64
CA PRO A 126 23.35 -5.86 3.22
C PRO A 126 22.83 -6.57 1.95
N PRO A 127 21.52 -6.71 1.79
CA PRO A 127 20.97 -7.36 0.63
C PRO A 127 21.58 -6.72 -0.62
N GLU A 128 22.17 -7.54 -1.48
CA GLU A 128 22.60 -7.05 -2.79
C GLU A 128 21.39 -6.39 -3.42
N SER A 129 21.52 -5.10 -3.72
CA SER A 129 20.47 -4.40 -4.47
C SER A 129 20.17 -5.25 -5.70
N GLN A 130 18.92 -5.71 -5.82
CA GLN A 130 18.50 -6.54 -6.97
C GLN A 130 19.09 -5.96 -8.24
N LYS A 131 19.78 -6.78 -9.02
CA LYS A 131 20.43 -6.34 -10.26
C LYS A 131 19.41 -5.55 -11.06
N LEU A 132 19.80 -4.40 -11.61
CA LEU A 132 18.91 -3.52 -12.36
C LEU A 132 18.09 -4.30 -13.40
N SER A 133 18.70 -5.35 -14.00
CA SER A 133 18.03 -6.26 -14.92
C SER A 133 16.86 -7.03 -14.32
N GLU A 134 16.94 -7.44 -13.05
CA GLU A 134 15.85 -8.14 -12.36
C GLU A 134 14.73 -7.18 -11.96
N LYS A 135 15.10 -5.98 -11.50
CA LYS A 135 14.13 -4.90 -11.24
C LYS A 135 13.37 -4.53 -12.52
N LEU A 136 14.09 -4.35 -13.63
CA LEU A 136 13.49 -4.07 -14.94
C LEU A 136 12.58 -5.23 -15.38
N LYS A 137 13.01 -6.48 -15.26
CA LYS A 137 12.21 -7.65 -15.64
C LYS A 137 10.92 -7.76 -14.81
N ASN A 138 10.97 -7.38 -13.54
CA ASN A 138 9.79 -7.38 -12.67
C ASN A 138 8.85 -6.20 -12.98
N VAL A 139 9.38 -5.03 -13.33
CA VAL A 139 8.60 -3.85 -13.72
C VAL A 139 7.94 -4.05 -15.10
N PHE A 140 8.63 -4.64 -16.07
CA PHE A 140 8.11 -4.88 -17.41
C PHE A 140 7.21 -6.13 -17.56
N ARG A 141 6.68 -6.64 -16.45
CA ARG A 141 5.64 -7.70 -16.54
C ARG A 141 4.34 -7.08 -17.02
N LEU A 142 3.76 -7.66 -18.10
CA LEU A 142 2.45 -7.24 -18.66
C LEU A 142 1.29 -7.33 -17.64
N ASP A 143 1.50 -8.07 -16.55
CA ASP A 143 0.54 -8.17 -15.45
C ASP A 143 0.59 -6.97 -14.52
N SER A 144 1.69 -6.16 -14.55
CA SER A 144 1.80 -5.00 -13.68
C SER A 144 0.91 -3.85 -14.20
N PHE A 145 0.28 -3.21 -13.26
CA PHE A 145 -0.57 -2.04 -13.49
C PHE A 145 0.20 -0.88 -14.14
N GLU A 146 1.42 -0.64 -13.67
CA GLU A 146 2.31 0.40 -14.16
C GLU A 146 2.68 0.18 -15.62
N THR A 147 3.01 -1.06 -16.00
CA THR A 147 3.35 -1.41 -17.37
C THR A 147 2.14 -1.23 -18.31
N ARG A 148 0.96 -1.66 -17.87
CA ARG A 148 -0.27 -1.47 -18.66
C ARG A 148 -0.58 0.02 -18.87
N PHE A 149 -0.41 0.83 -17.84
CA PHE A 149 -0.60 2.28 -17.96
C PHE A 149 0.46 2.91 -18.86
N ALA A 150 1.74 2.56 -18.70
CA ALA A 150 2.83 3.05 -19.54
C ALA A 150 2.60 2.71 -21.02
N LEU A 151 2.20 1.47 -21.34
CA LEU A 151 1.88 1.06 -22.71
C LEU A 151 0.71 1.86 -23.31
N ARG A 152 -0.38 2.06 -22.53
CA ARG A 152 -1.50 2.89 -23.01
C ARG A 152 -1.07 4.32 -23.24
N MET A 153 -0.29 4.90 -22.35
CA MET A 153 0.23 6.26 -22.48
C MET A 153 1.12 6.38 -23.71
N SER A 154 2.03 5.40 -23.93
CA SER A 154 2.90 5.38 -25.10
C SER A 154 2.12 5.32 -26.41
N VAL A 155 1.09 4.47 -26.50
CA VAL A 155 0.23 4.37 -27.69
C VAL A 155 -0.52 5.69 -27.94
N VAL A 156 -1.12 6.28 -26.89
CA VAL A 156 -1.86 7.55 -27.00
C VAL A 156 -0.93 8.68 -27.49
N LEU A 157 0.24 8.79 -26.89
CA LEU A 157 1.20 9.83 -27.28
C LEU A 157 1.77 9.59 -28.67
N LEU A 158 2.14 8.36 -29.01
CA LEU A 158 2.64 8.02 -30.33
C LEU A 158 1.65 8.38 -31.43
N VAL A 159 0.39 7.96 -31.30
CA VAL A 159 -0.66 8.26 -32.27
C VAL A 159 -0.92 9.76 -32.36
N SER A 160 -1.00 10.47 -31.25
CA SER A 160 -1.30 11.89 -31.24
C SER A 160 -0.15 12.75 -31.74
N PHE A 161 1.11 12.41 -31.45
CA PHE A 161 2.28 13.09 -32.02
C PHE A 161 2.49 12.78 -33.50
N ALA A 162 2.28 11.51 -33.90
CA ALA A 162 2.35 11.14 -35.32
C ALA A 162 1.32 11.94 -36.13
N TYR A 163 0.09 12.05 -35.66
CA TYR A 163 -0.92 12.90 -36.30
C TYR A 163 -0.45 14.36 -36.41
N THR A 164 0.05 14.93 -35.31
CA THR A 164 0.51 16.33 -35.27
C THR A 164 1.65 16.59 -36.28
N MET A 165 2.60 15.64 -36.37
CA MET A 165 3.74 15.76 -37.27
C MET A 165 3.36 15.60 -38.76
N LEU A 166 2.46 14.66 -39.06
CA LEU A 166 2.08 14.34 -40.42
C LEU A 166 1.06 15.34 -41.00
N SER A 167 0.14 15.84 -40.16
CA SER A 167 -0.93 16.72 -40.63
C SER A 167 -0.49 18.16 -40.82
N GLN A 168 0.62 18.58 -40.18
CA GLN A 168 1.09 19.99 -40.11
C GLN A 168 -0.05 20.98 -39.77
N ALA A 169 -1.06 20.49 -39.07
CA ALA A 169 -2.27 21.25 -38.75
C ALA A 169 -1.98 22.35 -37.70
N ASP A 170 -2.61 23.51 -37.89
CA ASP A 170 -2.53 24.60 -36.92
C ASP A 170 -2.90 24.15 -35.53
N HIS A 171 -2.06 24.49 -34.53
CA HIS A 171 -2.23 24.10 -33.14
C HIS A 171 -2.38 22.58 -32.89
N GLY A 172 -1.85 21.72 -33.78
CA GLY A 172 -1.92 20.26 -33.67
C GLY A 172 -1.42 19.71 -32.33
N TYR A 173 -0.49 20.43 -31.64
CA TYR A 173 -0.01 20.08 -30.31
C TYR A 173 -1.11 20.05 -29.22
N TRP A 174 -2.28 20.61 -29.48
CA TRP A 174 -3.42 20.51 -28.54
C TRP A 174 -3.92 19.07 -28.42
N LEU A 175 -3.78 18.24 -29.45
CA LEU A 175 -4.19 16.84 -29.41
C LEU A 175 -3.37 16.03 -28.40
N PRO A 176 -2.03 15.91 -28.50
CA PRO A 176 -1.24 15.15 -27.53
C PRO A 176 -1.32 15.72 -26.11
N MET A 177 -1.36 17.05 -25.96
CA MET A 177 -1.51 17.70 -24.66
C MET A 177 -2.84 17.31 -23.97
N ASN A 178 -3.97 17.37 -24.67
CA ASN A 178 -5.24 16.97 -24.09
C ASN A 178 -5.27 15.46 -23.86
N ALA A 179 -4.81 14.64 -24.78
CA ALA A 179 -4.78 13.19 -24.66
C ALA A 179 -3.96 12.74 -23.43
N PHE A 180 -2.78 13.35 -23.20
CA PHE A 180 -1.97 13.13 -21.99
C PHE A 180 -2.71 13.49 -20.71
N LEU A 181 -3.40 14.62 -20.67
CA LEU A 181 -4.14 15.07 -19.49
C LEU A 181 -5.39 14.23 -19.20
N LEU A 182 -5.99 13.62 -20.21
CA LEU A 182 -7.19 12.80 -20.08
C LEU A 182 -6.90 11.37 -19.65
N LEU A 183 -5.78 10.79 -20.11
CA LEU A 183 -5.43 9.42 -19.77
C LEU A 183 -4.98 9.34 -18.30
N ARG A 184 -5.65 8.49 -17.55
CA ARG A 184 -5.35 8.17 -16.15
C ARG A 184 -5.11 6.68 -16.00
N PRO A 185 -4.41 6.28 -14.93
CA PRO A 185 -4.17 4.88 -14.66
C PRO A 185 -5.44 4.04 -14.65
N MET A 186 -6.51 4.49 -14.00
CA MET A 186 -7.81 3.81 -13.95
C MET A 186 -8.76 4.31 -15.02
N TYR A 187 -9.54 3.38 -15.56
CA TYR A 187 -10.56 3.70 -16.56
C TYR A 187 -11.60 4.69 -16.02
N GLU A 188 -12.05 4.49 -14.77
CA GLU A 188 -13.04 5.34 -14.11
C GLU A 188 -12.55 6.78 -13.98
N ASP A 189 -11.28 6.98 -13.58
CA ASP A 189 -10.66 8.29 -13.47
C ASP A 189 -10.51 8.96 -14.84
N SER A 190 -10.11 8.18 -15.86
CA SER A 190 -10.06 8.67 -17.25
C SER A 190 -11.44 9.09 -17.73
N LYS A 191 -12.49 8.28 -17.48
CA LYS A 191 -13.87 8.59 -17.86
C LYS A 191 -14.38 9.87 -17.19
N TYR A 192 -14.10 10.03 -15.90
CA TYR A 192 -14.41 11.25 -15.17
C TYR A 192 -13.70 12.46 -15.77
N ARG A 193 -12.37 12.35 -16.02
CA ARG A 193 -11.58 13.42 -16.64
C ARG A 193 -12.04 13.78 -18.05
N MET A 194 -12.36 12.80 -18.89
CA MET A 194 -12.92 13.04 -20.21
C MET A 194 -14.22 13.84 -20.16
N LYS A 195 -15.15 13.43 -19.28
CA LYS A 195 -16.43 14.12 -19.10
C LYS A 195 -16.25 15.55 -18.59
N THR A 196 -15.44 15.75 -17.56
CA THR A 196 -15.23 17.08 -16.97
C THR A 196 -14.48 18.01 -17.91
N ARG A 197 -13.50 17.48 -18.67
CA ARG A 197 -12.75 18.26 -19.66
C ARG A 197 -13.60 18.67 -20.84
N PHE A 198 -14.39 17.76 -21.41
CA PHE A 198 -15.25 18.05 -22.54
C PHE A 198 -16.29 19.13 -22.18
N ILE A 199 -17.01 18.94 -21.05
CA ILE A 199 -18.01 19.90 -20.58
C ILE A 199 -17.35 21.25 -20.22
N GLY A 200 -16.19 21.23 -19.55
CA GLY A 200 -15.46 22.44 -19.20
C GLY A 200 -14.97 23.20 -20.43
N THR A 201 -14.51 22.48 -21.46
CA THR A 201 -14.10 23.11 -22.73
C THR A 201 -15.28 23.73 -23.44
N ALA A 202 -16.42 23.04 -23.56
CA ALA A 202 -17.62 23.59 -24.15
C ALA A 202 -18.12 24.85 -23.42
N ALA A 203 -18.17 24.79 -22.09
CA ALA A 203 -18.55 25.96 -21.28
C ALA A 203 -17.55 27.12 -21.45
N GLY A 204 -16.22 26.81 -21.46
CA GLY A 204 -15.18 27.82 -21.69
C GLY A 204 -15.26 28.48 -23.07
N CYS A 205 -15.60 27.72 -24.12
CA CYS A 205 -15.82 28.25 -25.46
C CYS A 205 -17.00 29.24 -25.47
N VAL A 206 -18.11 28.89 -24.81
CA VAL A 206 -19.27 29.78 -24.71
C VAL A 206 -18.92 31.07 -23.93
N VAL A 207 -18.26 30.92 -22.78
CA VAL A 207 -17.87 32.07 -21.94
C VAL A 207 -16.92 33.01 -22.70
N ILE A 208 -15.91 32.45 -23.39
CA ILE A 208 -14.96 33.29 -24.11
C ILE A 208 -15.60 33.99 -25.31
N SER A 209 -16.50 33.35 -26.06
CA SER A 209 -17.24 33.98 -27.16
C SER A 209 -18.10 35.16 -26.70
N LEU A 210 -18.61 35.10 -25.47
CA LEU A 210 -19.37 36.21 -24.89
C LEU A 210 -18.48 37.34 -24.36
N LEU A 211 -17.25 37.02 -23.93
CA LEU A 211 -16.34 38.01 -23.33
C LEU A 211 -15.45 38.72 -24.36
N LEU A 212 -14.95 38.02 -25.38
CA LEU A 212 -14.02 38.58 -26.38
C LEU A 212 -14.51 39.87 -27.04
N PRO A 213 -15.81 40.05 -27.37
CA PRO A 213 -16.28 41.29 -27.96
C PRO A 213 -16.11 42.54 -27.07
N PHE A 214 -15.92 42.37 -25.77
CA PHE A 214 -15.73 43.48 -24.83
C PHE A 214 -14.25 43.84 -24.62
N PHE A 215 -13.33 42.93 -25.00
CA PHE A 215 -11.89 43.09 -24.77
C PHE A 215 -11.14 43.19 -26.10
N HIS A 216 -11.07 44.40 -26.64
CA HIS A 216 -10.44 44.68 -27.94
C HIS A 216 -8.93 44.92 -27.81
N GLY A 217 -8.17 44.49 -28.80
CA GLY A 217 -6.74 44.69 -28.89
C GLY A 217 -5.91 43.78 -27.96
N THR A 218 -4.59 43.80 -28.18
CA THR A 218 -3.64 42.89 -27.51
C THR A 218 -3.68 43.05 -25.99
N SER A 219 -3.80 44.26 -25.46
CA SER A 219 -3.84 44.53 -24.00
C SER A 219 -5.11 43.95 -23.37
N GLY A 220 -6.27 44.00 -24.07
CA GLY A 220 -7.52 43.43 -23.61
C GLY A 220 -7.44 41.90 -23.50
N HIS A 221 -6.85 41.24 -24.49
CA HIS A 221 -6.64 39.79 -24.46
C HIS A 221 -5.70 39.35 -23.34
N PHE A 222 -4.60 40.10 -23.10
CA PHE A 222 -3.69 39.79 -21.97
C PHE A 222 -4.38 40.00 -20.60
N PHE A 223 -5.15 41.06 -20.45
CA PHE A 223 -5.93 41.28 -19.22
C PHE A 223 -6.93 40.13 -18.98
N LEU A 224 -7.70 39.76 -20.02
CA LEU A 224 -8.64 38.64 -19.93
C LEU A 224 -7.92 37.34 -19.59
N ALA A 225 -6.79 37.04 -20.23
CA ALA A 225 -5.97 35.89 -19.94
C ALA A 225 -5.48 35.87 -18.48
N ALA A 226 -5.03 37.01 -17.94
CA ALA A 226 -4.60 37.12 -16.53
C ALA A 226 -5.74 36.81 -15.56
N VAL A 227 -6.96 37.35 -15.80
CA VAL A 227 -8.15 37.05 -14.98
C VAL A 227 -8.48 35.56 -15.04
N MET A 228 -8.43 34.95 -16.23
CA MET A 228 -8.72 33.51 -16.39
C MET A 228 -7.66 32.61 -15.73
N VAL A 229 -6.39 33.03 -15.67
CA VAL A 229 -5.33 32.33 -14.94
C VAL A 229 -5.62 32.34 -13.43
N VAL A 230 -6.03 33.47 -12.87
CA VAL A 230 -6.42 33.54 -11.46
C VAL A 230 -7.57 32.58 -11.17
N GLY A 231 -8.63 32.58 -12.01
CA GLY A 231 -9.73 31.64 -11.90
C GLY A 231 -9.29 30.17 -12.04
N MET A 232 -8.32 29.89 -12.89
CA MET A 232 -7.76 28.55 -13.09
C MET A 232 -7.07 28.05 -11.81
N TYR A 233 -6.27 28.87 -11.14
CA TYR A 233 -5.55 28.49 -9.93
C TYR A 233 -6.43 28.43 -8.68
N THR A 234 -7.55 29.15 -8.65
CA THR A 234 -8.52 29.04 -7.55
C THR A 234 -9.42 27.81 -7.68
N ALA A 235 -9.61 27.29 -8.89
CA ALA A 235 -10.46 26.14 -9.15
C ALA A 235 -9.71 24.81 -8.93
N THR A 236 -10.35 23.84 -8.29
CA THR A 236 -9.76 22.51 -8.07
C THR A 236 -9.41 21.83 -9.39
N PRO A 237 -8.15 21.39 -9.59
CA PRO A 237 -7.70 20.75 -10.82
C PRO A 237 -8.55 19.52 -11.19
N GLY A 238 -8.98 19.44 -12.44
CA GLY A 238 -9.78 18.33 -12.96
C GLY A 238 -11.28 18.48 -12.83
N THR A 239 -11.78 19.55 -12.24
CA THR A 239 -13.20 19.92 -12.23
C THR A 239 -13.63 20.57 -13.56
N ARG A 240 -14.94 20.66 -13.80
CA ARG A 240 -15.51 21.33 -14.98
C ARG A 240 -15.15 22.80 -15.00
N ILE A 241 -15.20 23.46 -13.84
CA ILE A 241 -14.86 24.89 -13.67
C ILE A 241 -13.42 25.16 -14.03
N HIS A 242 -12.48 24.35 -13.50
CA HIS A 242 -11.08 24.45 -13.88
C HIS A 242 -10.89 24.26 -15.39
N GLY A 243 -11.59 23.27 -16.00
CA GLY A 243 -11.56 23.04 -17.45
C GLY A 243 -12.05 24.25 -18.27
N ALA A 244 -13.06 24.97 -17.79
CA ALA A 244 -13.56 26.18 -18.45
C ALA A 244 -12.54 27.31 -18.38
N PHE A 245 -11.96 27.61 -17.22
CA PHE A 245 -10.92 28.66 -17.07
C PHE A 245 -9.68 28.36 -17.92
N VAL A 246 -9.21 27.10 -17.93
CA VAL A 246 -8.08 26.68 -18.80
C VAL A 246 -8.39 26.93 -20.28
N THR A 247 -9.63 26.68 -20.69
CA THR A 247 -10.05 26.89 -22.07
C THR A 247 -10.18 28.36 -22.41
N CYS A 248 -10.75 29.17 -21.53
CA CYS A 248 -10.84 30.62 -21.70
C CYS A 248 -9.43 31.24 -21.79
N PHE A 249 -8.51 30.85 -20.91
CA PHE A 249 -7.11 31.30 -20.97
C PHE A 249 -6.46 30.95 -22.31
N ALA A 250 -6.54 29.65 -22.71
CA ALA A 250 -5.92 29.21 -23.94
C ALA A 250 -6.50 29.89 -25.19
N LEU A 251 -7.80 30.13 -25.23
CA LEU A 251 -8.44 30.81 -26.35
C LEU A 251 -8.12 32.31 -26.36
N SER A 252 -8.10 32.99 -25.19
CA SER A 252 -7.69 34.41 -25.11
C SER A 252 -6.30 34.63 -25.70
N MET A 253 -5.38 33.68 -25.50
CA MET A 253 -4.02 33.77 -26.07
C MET A 253 -3.98 33.38 -27.55
N SER A 254 -4.75 32.35 -27.95
CA SER A 254 -4.73 31.85 -29.35
C SER A 254 -5.39 32.82 -30.33
N THR A 255 -6.39 33.59 -29.89
CA THR A 255 -7.09 34.60 -30.68
C THR A 255 -6.23 35.83 -31.03
N LEU A 256 -5.05 35.98 -30.41
CA LEU A 256 -4.06 36.95 -30.84
C LEU A 256 -3.41 36.59 -32.18
N ALA A 257 -3.34 35.30 -32.52
CA ALA A 257 -2.66 34.81 -33.74
C ALA A 257 -3.65 34.29 -34.80
N MET A 258 -4.89 34.00 -34.44
CA MET A 258 -5.88 33.45 -35.37
C MET A 258 -7.30 34.00 -35.11
N LYS A 259 -8.18 33.80 -36.09
CA LYS A 259 -9.60 34.18 -35.96
C LYS A 259 -10.29 33.42 -34.83
N GLU A 260 -11.11 34.10 -34.04
CA GLU A 260 -11.83 33.57 -32.90
C GLU A 260 -12.60 32.29 -33.19
N THR A 261 -13.41 32.31 -34.27
CA THR A 261 -14.22 31.16 -34.68
C THR A 261 -13.38 29.92 -34.94
N LEU A 262 -12.27 30.10 -35.67
CA LEU A 262 -11.32 29.01 -35.99
C LEU A 262 -10.65 28.47 -34.70
N ALA A 263 -10.26 29.34 -33.76
CA ALA A 263 -9.65 28.94 -32.51
C ALA A 263 -10.62 28.07 -31.66
N ILE A 264 -11.89 28.47 -31.61
CA ILE A 264 -12.94 27.73 -30.87
C ILE A 264 -13.21 26.39 -31.53
N GLU A 265 -13.37 26.34 -32.85
CA GLU A 265 -13.61 25.11 -33.62
C GLU A 265 -12.46 24.11 -33.43
N LEU A 266 -11.22 24.57 -33.63
CA LEU A 266 -10.04 23.70 -33.41
C LEU A 266 -9.93 23.20 -31.97
N ARG A 267 -10.22 24.06 -30.98
CA ARG A 267 -10.19 23.67 -29.57
C ARG A 267 -11.17 22.55 -29.26
N MET A 268 -12.40 22.68 -29.73
CA MET A 268 -13.43 21.65 -29.58
C MET A 268 -13.08 20.37 -30.33
N LEU A 269 -12.59 20.49 -31.58
CA LEU A 269 -12.18 19.36 -32.40
C LEU A 269 -11.06 18.55 -31.73
N TYR A 270 -9.98 19.21 -31.29
CA TYR A 270 -8.85 18.51 -30.66
C TYR A 270 -9.21 17.89 -29.30
N VAL A 271 -10.08 18.52 -28.51
CA VAL A 271 -10.57 17.92 -27.27
C VAL A 271 -11.45 16.71 -27.56
N ALA A 272 -12.34 16.79 -28.53
CA ALA A 272 -13.19 15.67 -28.96
C ALA A 272 -12.36 14.51 -29.52
N ALA A 273 -11.36 14.80 -30.37
CA ALA A 273 -10.42 13.82 -30.90
C ALA A 273 -9.59 13.16 -29.80
N ALA A 274 -9.10 13.93 -28.82
CA ALA A 274 -8.37 13.40 -27.66
C ALA A 274 -9.26 12.49 -26.80
N VAL A 275 -10.51 12.88 -26.56
CA VAL A 275 -11.48 12.04 -25.83
C VAL A 275 -11.73 10.73 -26.58
N LEU A 276 -11.96 10.79 -27.89
CA LEU A 276 -12.17 9.60 -28.72
C LEU A 276 -10.93 8.66 -28.69
N LEU A 277 -9.75 9.22 -28.90
CA LEU A 277 -8.48 8.46 -28.86
C LEU A 277 -8.31 7.75 -27.52
N VAL A 278 -8.47 8.48 -26.41
CA VAL A 278 -8.32 7.92 -25.06
C VAL A 278 -9.40 6.86 -24.78
N LEU A 279 -10.65 7.05 -25.26
CA LEU A 279 -11.72 6.05 -25.13
C LEU A 279 -11.35 4.75 -25.87
N VAL A 280 -10.90 4.86 -27.13
CA VAL A 280 -10.51 3.71 -27.94
C VAL A 280 -9.34 2.96 -27.29
N VAL A 281 -8.30 3.68 -26.89
CA VAL A 281 -7.13 3.05 -26.24
C VAL A 281 -7.51 2.40 -24.90
N ASN A 282 -8.28 3.07 -24.06
CA ASN A 282 -8.74 2.49 -22.77
C ASN A 282 -9.64 1.26 -22.95
N LYS A 283 -10.39 1.16 -24.05
CA LYS A 283 -11.27 0.02 -24.32
C LYS A 283 -10.52 -1.19 -24.90
N PHE A 284 -9.57 -0.94 -25.81
CA PHE A 284 -8.92 -2.01 -26.58
C PHE A 284 -7.52 -2.37 -26.11
N PHE A 285 -6.79 -1.43 -25.46
CA PHE A 285 -5.42 -1.66 -25.00
C PHE A 285 -5.38 -1.84 -23.48
N PHE A 286 -5.25 -3.08 -23.02
CA PHE A 286 -5.04 -3.44 -21.61
C PHE A 286 -5.98 -2.70 -20.64
N PRO A 287 -7.30 -2.89 -20.77
CA PRO A 287 -8.27 -2.20 -19.91
C PRO A 287 -7.98 -2.47 -18.43
N THR A 288 -7.95 -1.43 -17.61
CA THR A 288 -7.77 -1.52 -16.16
C THR A 288 -8.90 -0.79 -15.47
N SER A 289 -9.77 -1.53 -14.81
CA SER A 289 -10.83 -0.96 -13.96
C SER A 289 -10.43 -1.02 -12.49
N MET A 290 -10.98 -0.11 -11.68
CA MET A 290 -10.78 -0.15 -10.22
C MET A 290 -11.21 -1.49 -9.62
N GLY A 291 -12.32 -2.06 -10.11
CA GLY A 291 -12.81 -3.36 -9.64
C GLY A 291 -11.87 -4.52 -9.97
N GLN A 292 -11.25 -4.52 -11.15
CA GLN A 292 -10.26 -5.52 -11.53
C GLN A 292 -8.98 -5.36 -10.68
N GLN A 293 -8.52 -4.13 -10.50
CA GLN A 293 -7.32 -3.86 -9.70
C GLN A 293 -7.55 -4.17 -8.21
N PHE A 294 -8.73 -3.87 -7.68
CA PHE A 294 -9.14 -4.29 -6.34
C PHE A 294 -9.04 -5.80 -6.19
N ARG A 295 -9.64 -6.57 -7.12
CA ARG A 295 -9.59 -8.04 -7.07
C ARG A 295 -8.16 -8.56 -7.16
N TYR A 296 -7.37 -8.01 -8.06
CA TYR A 296 -5.96 -8.38 -8.21
C TYR A 296 -5.16 -8.12 -6.92
N ASN A 297 -5.24 -6.91 -6.38
CA ASN A 297 -4.51 -6.54 -5.16
C ASN A 297 -5.02 -7.34 -3.95
N PHE A 298 -6.32 -7.60 -3.87
CA PHE A 298 -6.91 -8.44 -2.83
C PHE A 298 -6.39 -9.90 -2.91
N GLN A 299 -6.26 -10.46 -4.12
CA GLN A 299 -5.64 -11.76 -4.31
C GLN A 299 -4.16 -11.76 -3.90
N MET A 300 -3.44 -10.70 -4.22
CA MET A 300 -2.03 -10.55 -3.86
C MET A 300 -1.81 -10.52 -2.34
N ILE A 301 -2.74 -9.99 -1.54
CA ILE A 301 -2.66 -10.06 -0.07
C ILE A 301 -2.57 -11.52 0.41
N PHE A 302 -3.38 -12.42 -0.15
CA PHE A 302 -3.33 -13.84 0.20
C PHE A 302 -2.07 -14.53 -0.34
N HIS A 303 -1.62 -14.16 -1.53
CA HIS A 303 -0.34 -14.62 -2.05
C HIS A 303 0.83 -14.22 -1.15
N MET A 304 0.81 -13.01 -0.62
CA MET A 304 1.81 -12.54 0.35
C MET A 304 1.79 -13.37 1.65
N GLN A 305 0.62 -13.78 2.15
CA GLN A 305 0.54 -14.67 3.31
C GLN A 305 1.25 -16.02 3.06
N HIS A 306 1.07 -16.63 1.89
CA HIS A 306 1.80 -17.85 1.51
C HIS A 306 3.30 -17.58 1.35
N MET A 307 3.69 -16.45 0.79
CA MET A 307 5.10 -16.08 0.67
C MET A 307 5.78 -15.99 2.04
N TYR A 308 5.10 -15.42 3.05
CA TYR A 308 5.62 -15.35 4.41
C TYR A 308 5.74 -16.72 5.05
N LEU A 309 4.82 -17.65 4.79
CA LEU A 309 4.98 -19.03 5.24
C LEU A 309 6.20 -19.72 4.61
N ARG A 310 6.47 -19.47 3.33
CA ARG A 310 7.69 -19.98 2.66
C ARG A 310 8.97 -19.32 3.23
N ILE A 311 8.92 -18.04 3.56
CA ILE A 311 10.02 -17.38 4.24
C ILE A 311 10.24 -18.02 5.61
N LEU A 312 9.19 -18.32 6.37
CA LEU A 312 9.26 -19.01 7.63
C LEU A 312 9.85 -20.41 7.46
N GLU A 313 9.37 -21.19 6.51
CA GLU A 313 9.91 -22.54 6.19
C GLU A 313 11.42 -22.47 5.88
N ARG A 314 11.85 -21.55 5.03
CA ARG A 314 13.26 -21.34 4.72
C ARG A 314 14.08 -20.90 5.93
N SER A 315 13.47 -20.14 6.86
CA SER A 315 14.17 -19.71 8.07
C SER A 315 14.54 -20.86 9.00
N LEU A 316 13.86 -21.99 8.88
CA LEU A 316 14.14 -23.18 9.67
C LEU A 316 15.37 -23.93 9.14
N THR A 317 15.58 -23.95 7.84
CA THR A 317 16.62 -24.74 7.16
C THR A 317 17.86 -23.97 6.79
N GLY A 318 17.79 -22.64 6.69
CA GLY A 318 18.86 -21.81 6.17
C GLY A 318 18.92 -20.39 6.72
N ARG A 319 19.93 -19.63 6.27
CA ARG A 319 20.03 -18.19 6.54
C ARG A 319 18.99 -17.44 5.72
N LEU A 320 18.21 -16.58 6.37
CA LEU A 320 17.31 -15.66 5.71
C LEU A 320 18.04 -14.41 5.24
N ASP A 321 17.74 -14.01 4.02
CA ASP A 321 18.07 -12.69 3.54
C ASP A 321 17.05 -11.69 4.12
N HIS A 322 17.51 -10.81 5.02
CA HIS A 322 16.66 -9.80 5.65
C HIS A 322 16.10 -8.78 4.68
N GLY A 323 16.77 -8.56 3.54
CA GLY A 323 16.27 -7.71 2.48
C GLY A 323 14.98 -8.24 1.89
N VAL A 324 14.86 -9.56 1.72
CA VAL A 324 13.63 -10.21 1.22
C VAL A 324 12.47 -10.00 2.19
N ILE A 325 12.73 -10.10 3.50
CA ILE A 325 11.70 -9.87 4.52
C ILE A 325 11.25 -8.41 4.49
N CYS A 326 12.19 -7.45 4.44
CA CYS A 326 11.88 -6.03 4.41
C CYS A 326 11.10 -5.63 3.16
N ASP A 327 11.54 -6.10 1.98
CA ASP A 327 10.85 -5.85 0.72
C ASP A 327 9.43 -6.42 0.74
N ALA A 328 9.26 -7.62 1.28
CA ALA A 328 7.96 -8.25 1.44
C ALA A 328 7.04 -7.43 2.37
N GLN A 329 7.57 -6.93 3.49
CA GLN A 329 6.81 -6.09 4.42
C GLN A 329 6.32 -4.80 3.76
N ILE A 330 7.22 -4.08 3.08
CA ILE A 330 6.87 -2.84 2.37
C ILE A 330 5.80 -3.15 1.31
N GLN A 331 5.98 -4.20 0.53
CA GLN A 331 5.03 -4.60 -0.51
C GLN A 331 3.65 -4.93 0.07
N TYR A 332 3.59 -5.65 1.19
CA TYR A 332 2.31 -5.96 1.86
C TYR A 332 1.59 -4.68 2.29
N HIS A 333 2.31 -3.72 2.89
CA HIS A 333 1.75 -2.45 3.31
C HIS A 333 1.16 -1.66 2.14
N MET A 334 1.93 -1.54 1.06
CA MET A 334 1.48 -0.83 -0.14
C MET A 334 0.22 -1.47 -0.74
N LEU A 335 0.19 -2.81 -0.81
CA LEU A 335 -0.98 -3.55 -1.31
C LEU A 335 -2.20 -3.35 -0.41
N HIS A 336 -2.03 -3.45 0.89
CA HIS A 336 -3.12 -3.30 1.86
C HIS A 336 -3.74 -1.89 1.78
N GLU A 337 -2.93 -0.84 1.70
CA GLU A 337 -3.39 0.53 1.51
C GLU A 337 -4.14 0.73 0.20
N GLN A 338 -3.58 0.23 -0.90
CA GLN A 338 -4.23 0.32 -2.20
C GLN A 338 -5.60 -0.37 -2.19
N VAL A 339 -5.71 -1.54 -1.57
CA VAL A 339 -6.99 -2.26 -1.47
C VAL A 339 -8.00 -1.45 -0.64
N LEU A 340 -7.58 -0.84 0.47
CA LEU A 340 -8.44 0.03 1.28
C LEU A 340 -8.88 1.29 0.52
N GLU A 341 -7.98 1.91 -0.23
CA GLU A 341 -8.29 3.07 -1.07
C GLU A 341 -9.33 2.73 -2.14
N TYR A 342 -9.14 1.61 -2.86
CA TYR A 342 -10.10 1.16 -3.86
C TYR A 342 -11.45 0.81 -3.23
N LEU A 343 -11.44 0.16 -2.08
CA LEU A 343 -12.65 -0.17 -1.36
C LEU A 343 -13.44 1.08 -0.94
N GLY A 344 -12.74 2.17 -0.65
CA GLY A 344 -13.38 3.47 -0.36
C GLY A 344 -14.01 4.14 -1.57
N LYS A 345 -13.53 3.85 -2.79
CA LYS A 345 -14.00 4.44 -4.05
C LYS A 345 -15.06 3.60 -4.77
N ILE A 346 -15.09 2.29 -4.51
CA ILE A 346 -16.04 1.37 -5.12
C ILE A 346 -17.27 1.29 -4.22
N SER A 347 -18.45 1.57 -4.80
CA SER A 347 -19.74 1.32 -4.14
C SER A 347 -20.03 -0.18 -4.16
N LEU A 348 -19.48 -0.91 -3.19
CA LEU A 348 -19.77 -2.32 -2.98
C LEU A 348 -20.72 -2.45 -1.80
N GLU A 349 -21.85 -3.14 -2.00
CA GLU A 349 -22.76 -3.54 -0.92
C GLU A 349 -22.00 -4.32 0.18
N GLU A 350 -20.92 -5.00 -0.19
CA GLU A 350 -20.09 -5.84 0.66
C GLU A 350 -18.84 -5.13 1.21
N SER A 351 -18.75 -3.83 1.16
CA SER A 351 -17.55 -3.10 1.60
C SER A 351 -17.18 -3.41 3.07
N GLY A 352 -18.18 -3.62 3.93
CA GLY A 352 -18.00 -4.02 5.33
C GLY A 352 -17.34 -5.41 5.47
N TYR A 353 -17.75 -6.37 4.66
CA TYR A 353 -17.16 -7.71 4.64
C TYR A 353 -15.68 -7.67 4.22
N TYR A 354 -15.37 -6.99 3.12
CA TYR A 354 -13.97 -6.88 2.67
C TYR A 354 -13.08 -6.16 3.69
N ARG A 355 -13.61 -5.14 4.37
CA ARG A 355 -12.87 -4.47 5.46
C ARG A 355 -12.55 -5.43 6.59
N GLN A 356 -13.49 -6.26 7.03
CA GLN A 356 -13.25 -7.26 8.07
C GLN A 356 -12.22 -8.29 7.64
N VAL A 357 -12.24 -8.76 6.38
CA VAL A 357 -11.20 -9.64 5.84
C VAL A 357 -9.84 -8.97 5.91
N LEU A 358 -9.74 -7.72 5.47
CA LEU A 358 -8.49 -6.95 5.49
C LEU A 358 -7.97 -6.72 6.91
N ASP A 359 -8.84 -6.41 7.86
CA ASP A 359 -8.46 -6.22 9.27
C ASP A 359 -7.89 -7.52 9.88
N ILE A 360 -8.49 -8.68 9.56
CA ILE A 360 -7.97 -9.96 10.07
C ILE A 360 -6.65 -10.31 9.40
N THR A 361 -6.55 -10.17 8.08
CA THR A 361 -5.28 -10.45 7.36
C THR A 361 -4.16 -9.52 7.80
N TRP A 362 -4.47 -8.28 8.18
CA TRP A 362 -3.51 -7.35 8.77
C TRP A 362 -3.01 -7.81 10.14
N LYS A 363 -3.92 -8.29 11.03
CA LYS A 363 -3.54 -8.88 12.31
C LYS A 363 -2.65 -10.09 12.14
N MET A 364 -3.03 -10.98 11.21
CA MET A 364 -2.23 -12.17 10.88
C MET A 364 -0.84 -11.79 10.40
N MET A 365 -0.74 -10.74 9.57
CA MET A 365 0.55 -10.25 9.10
C MET A 365 1.43 -9.75 10.24
N ALA A 366 0.84 -8.96 11.16
CA ALA A 366 1.56 -8.45 12.33
C ALA A 366 2.11 -9.57 13.23
N GLU A 367 1.36 -10.64 13.37
CA GLU A 367 1.77 -11.81 14.15
C GLU A 367 2.85 -12.63 13.43
N MET A 368 2.72 -12.82 12.12
CA MET A 368 3.69 -13.53 11.31
C MET A 368 5.06 -12.84 11.32
N GLU A 369 5.10 -11.52 11.23
CA GLU A 369 6.35 -10.77 11.32
C GLU A 369 7.06 -10.94 12.66
N GLN A 370 6.28 -10.96 13.76
CA GLN A 370 6.84 -11.22 15.08
C GLN A 370 7.34 -12.67 15.22
N ILE A 371 6.61 -13.64 14.64
CA ILE A 371 7.05 -15.04 14.57
C ILE A 371 8.38 -15.14 13.81
N LEU A 372 8.46 -14.53 12.61
CA LEU A 372 9.68 -14.49 11.83
C LEU A 372 10.84 -13.83 12.57
N PHE A 373 10.57 -12.75 13.29
CA PHE A 373 11.56 -12.06 14.11
C PHE A 373 12.12 -12.98 15.20
N LEU A 374 11.24 -13.66 15.97
CA LEU A 374 11.65 -14.57 17.03
C LEU A 374 12.45 -15.76 16.49
N VAL A 375 11.97 -16.39 15.43
CA VAL A 375 12.65 -17.53 14.81
C VAL A 375 14.05 -17.16 14.30
N ASN A 376 14.24 -15.93 13.84
CA ASN A 376 15.56 -15.46 13.38
C ASN A 376 16.54 -15.15 14.51
N ILE A 377 16.04 -14.68 15.65
CA ILE A 377 16.87 -14.33 16.80
C ILE A 377 17.27 -15.59 17.57
N ASP A 378 16.32 -16.45 17.91
CA ASP A 378 16.53 -17.62 18.77
C ASP A 378 16.34 -18.91 17.99
N ARG A 379 17.35 -19.29 17.22
CA ARG A 379 17.33 -20.53 16.44
C ARG A 379 17.43 -21.79 17.31
N ARG A 380 18.02 -21.71 18.51
CA ARG A 380 18.38 -22.92 19.32
C ARG A 380 17.29 -23.33 20.29
N GLY A 381 16.45 -22.41 20.76
CA GLY A 381 15.43 -22.68 21.78
C GLY A 381 14.01 -22.90 21.27
N VAL A 382 13.78 -22.58 19.99
CA VAL A 382 12.44 -22.42 19.44
C VAL A 382 11.92 -23.70 18.75
N LEU A 383 12.79 -24.64 18.40
CA LEU A 383 12.47 -25.71 17.49
C LEU A 383 12.58 -27.08 18.16
N GLN A 384 11.52 -27.53 18.77
CA GLN A 384 11.25 -28.99 18.73
C GLN A 384 10.97 -29.36 17.27
N GLU A 385 11.88 -30.17 16.69
CA GLU A 385 11.71 -30.68 15.32
C GLU A 385 10.28 -31.20 15.13
N GLY A 386 9.62 -30.75 14.07
CA GLY A 386 8.28 -31.17 13.69
C GLY A 386 7.11 -30.27 14.12
N ILE A 387 7.21 -29.48 15.19
CA ILE A 387 6.09 -28.59 15.61
C ILE A 387 5.90 -27.47 14.60
N MET A 388 6.98 -26.81 14.20
CA MET A 388 6.93 -25.71 13.25
C MET A 388 6.54 -26.17 11.85
N GLU A 389 7.04 -27.31 11.40
CA GLU A 389 6.65 -27.90 10.11
C GLU A 389 5.16 -28.24 10.06
N ASN A 390 4.62 -28.81 11.15
CA ASN A 390 3.19 -29.08 11.28
C ASN A 390 2.38 -27.78 11.29
N TYR A 391 2.85 -26.76 11.99
CA TYR A 391 2.20 -25.43 12.01
C TYR A 391 2.16 -24.80 10.63
N ILE A 392 3.26 -24.79 9.89
CA ILE A 392 3.35 -24.27 8.53
C ILE A 392 2.40 -25.05 7.60
N SER A 393 2.42 -26.36 7.68
CA SER A 393 1.58 -27.23 6.85
C SER A 393 0.08 -27.01 7.12
N TYR A 394 -0.30 -26.90 8.40
CA TYR A 394 -1.67 -26.56 8.80
C TYR A 394 -2.10 -25.19 8.28
N THR A 395 -1.26 -24.18 8.48
CA THR A 395 -1.54 -22.80 8.07
C THR A 395 -1.70 -22.70 6.56
N ASP A 396 -0.80 -23.33 5.81
CA ASP A 396 -0.86 -23.38 4.34
C ASP A 396 -2.15 -24.04 3.84
N TYR A 397 -2.54 -25.16 4.45
CA TYR A 397 -3.79 -25.84 4.10
C TYR A 397 -5.01 -24.94 4.34
N VAL A 398 -5.12 -24.29 5.51
CA VAL A 398 -6.29 -23.44 5.82
C VAL A 398 -6.32 -22.21 4.93
N LEU A 399 -5.16 -21.58 4.63
CA LEU A 399 -5.08 -20.47 3.69
C LEU A 399 -5.56 -20.89 2.28
N ASN A 400 -5.16 -22.06 1.81
CA ASN A 400 -5.63 -22.60 0.52
C ASN A 400 -7.15 -22.84 0.51
N GLN A 401 -7.73 -23.31 1.62
CA GLN A 401 -9.18 -23.45 1.77
C GLN A 401 -9.89 -22.08 1.71
N ILE A 402 -9.34 -21.08 2.37
CA ILE A 402 -9.86 -19.71 2.32
C ILE A 402 -9.81 -19.16 0.89
N GLN A 403 -8.69 -19.33 0.19
CA GLN A 403 -8.55 -18.90 -1.21
C GLN A 403 -9.57 -19.59 -2.12
N GLN A 404 -9.81 -20.89 -1.91
CA GLN A 404 -10.82 -21.63 -2.65
C GLN A 404 -12.24 -21.07 -2.41
N LEU A 405 -12.56 -20.74 -1.17
CA LEU A 405 -13.84 -20.14 -0.81
C LEU A 405 -14.02 -18.74 -1.42
N LEU A 406 -12.94 -17.98 -1.55
CA LEU A 406 -12.90 -16.62 -2.14
C LEU A 406 -12.76 -16.66 -3.68
N HIS A 407 -12.69 -17.83 -4.31
CA HIS A 407 -12.40 -17.99 -5.75
C HIS A 407 -11.07 -17.33 -6.19
N ILE A 408 -10.09 -17.33 -5.32
CA ILE A 408 -8.72 -16.87 -5.58
C ILE A 408 -7.91 -18.04 -6.13
N ARG A 409 -7.01 -17.77 -7.09
CA ARG A 409 -6.12 -18.78 -7.66
C ARG A 409 -5.21 -19.39 -6.59
N GLN A 410 -5.27 -20.69 -6.42
CA GLN A 410 -4.46 -21.43 -5.46
C GLN A 410 -3.01 -21.57 -5.92
N GLU A 411 -2.08 -21.67 -4.96
CA GLU A 411 -0.73 -22.13 -5.24
C GLU A 411 -0.67 -23.65 -5.36
N LYS A 412 0.17 -24.15 -6.29
CA LYS A 412 0.19 -25.58 -6.67
C LYS A 412 0.74 -26.56 -5.61
N HIS A 413 1.21 -26.10 -4.47
CA HIS A 413 1.90 -26.90 -3.46
C HIS A 413 1.03 -27.19 -2.23
N VAL A 414 -0.10 -27.84 -2.42
CA VAL A 414 -0.88 -28.33 -1.28
C VAL A 414 -0.41 -29.73 -0.92
N LYS A 415 0.39 -29.87 0.13
CA LYS A 415 0.58 -31.18 0.77
C LYS A 415 -0.78 -31.63 1.30
N LYS A 416 -1.29 -32.77 0.82
CA LYS A 416 -2.50 -33.41 1.37
C LYS A 416 -2.19 -33.87 2.79
N ILE A 417 -2.77 -33.17 3.77
CA ILE A 417 -2.69 -33.58 5.18
C ILE A 417 -3.80 -34.58 5.41
N LYS A 418 -3.43 -35.83 5.78
CA LYS A 418 -4.39 -36.93 5.94
C LYS A 418 -5.29 -36.79 7.16
N GLU A 419 -4.82 -36.16 8.23
CA GLU A 419 -5.59 -35.87 9.45
C GLU A 419 -5.10 -34.60 10.09
N MET A 420 -6.02 -33.64 10.24
CA MET A 420 -5.73 -32.37 10.91
C MET A 420 -6.33 -32.40 12.30
N HIS A 421 -5.53 -32.77 13.26
CA HIS A 421 -5.82 -32.50 14.65
C HIS A 421 -5.24 -31.13 14.98
N TYR A 422 -6.08 -30.23 15.48
CA TYR A 422 -5.65 -29.00 16.15
C TYR A 422 -4.87 -29.40 17.40
N GLN A 423 -3.62 -29.78 17.20
CA GLN A 423 -2.70 -29.97 18.30
C GLN A 423 -2.45 -28.60 18.91
N ARG A 424 -2.70 -28.46 20.18
CA ARG A 424 -2.35 -27.29 20.97
C ARG A 424 -0.84 -27.13 20.83
N TRP A 425 -0.40 -26.12 20.06
CA TRP A 425 1.01 -25.76 19.79
C TRP A 425 1.69 -25.23 21.06
N VAL A 426 1.52 -25.91 22.19
CA VAL A 426 1.72 -25.33 23.50
C VAL A 426 2.76 -26.12 24.24
N ASP A 427 3.91 -25.50 24.38
CA ASP A 427 4.55 -25.37 25.68
C ASP A 427 4.18 -24.01 26.23
N ASN A 428 3.57 -23.95 27.40
CA ASN A 428 2.66 -22.89 27.83
C ASN A 428 3.26 -21.51 28.10
N ASP A 429 4.60 -21.30 27.98
CA ASP A 429 5.23 -20.04 28.41
C ASP A 429 6.08 -19.34 27.36
N SER A 430 6.26 -19.88 26.15
CA SER A 430 7.06 -19.20 25.13
C SER A 430 6.26 -18.14 24.38
N GLU A 431 6.86 -16.98 24.16
CA GLU A 431 6.28 -15.88 23.39
C GLU A 431 5.93 -16.31 21.95
N LEU A 432 6.73 -17.21 21.38
CA LEU A 432 6.50 -17.79 20.07
C LEU A 432 5.20 -18.63 20.03
N SER A 433 4.99 -19.50 21.01
CA SER A 433 3.79 -20.32 21.12
C SER A 433 2.53 -19.45 21.23
N TYR A 434 2.62 -18.37 21.98
CA TYR A 434 1.53 -17.38 22.07
C TYR A 434 1.21 -16.73 20.72
N LEU A 435 2.22 -16.28 19.97
CA LEU A 435 2.03 -15.67 18.66
C LEU A 435 1.49 -16.64 17.61
N MET A 436 2.00 -17.88 17.61
CA MET A 436 1.50 -18.96 16.76
C MET A 436 0.02 -19.26 17.04
N THR A 437 -0.35 -19.33 18.30
CA THR A 437 -1.74 -19.54 18.73
C THR A 437 -2.64 -18.39 18.31
N ARG A 438 -2.20 -17.15 18.44
CA ARG A 438 -2.95 -15.97 17.99
C ARG A 438 -3.16 -15.95 16.49
N TYR A 439 -2.11 -16.21 15.73
CA TYR A 439 -2.21 -16.31 14.28
C TYR A 439 -3.21 -17.41 13.86
N ALA A 440 -3.12 -18.59 14.44
CA ALA A 440 -4.06 -19.70 14.18
C ALA A 440 -5.51 -19.34 14.55
N LYS A 441 -5.72 -18.59 15.64
CA LYS A 441 -7.05 -18.09 16.04
C LYS A 441 -7.60 -17.08 15.02
N ASN A 442 -6.76 -16.15 14.53
CA ASN A 442 -7.14 -15.19 13.52
C ASN A 442 -7.43 -15.89 12.17
N LEU A 443 -6.60 -16.85 11.79
CA LEU A 443 -6.80 -17.67 10.60
C LEU A 443 -8.13 -18.45 10.66
N SER A 444 -8.45 -19.08 11.80
CA SER A 444 -9.71 -19.78 12.03
C SER A 444 -10.92 -18.83 12.01
N SER A 445 -10.75 -17.61 12.49
CA SER A 445 -11.79 -16.57 12.44
C SER A 445 -12.05 -16.11 11.02
N LEU A 446 -10.99 -15.93 10.24
CA LEU A 446 -11.06 -15.61 8.80
C LEU A 446 -11.80 -16.71 8.03
N TYR A 447 -11.41 -17.97 8.24
CA TYR A 447 -12.05 -19.12 7.61
C TYR A 447 -13.55 -19.17 7.92
N ARG A 448 -13.94 -19.04 9.20
CA ARG A 448 -15.35 -19.05 9.61
C ARG A 448 -16.15 -17.91 8.98
N MET A 449 -15.57 -16.70 8.94
CA MET A 449 -16.21 -15.53 8.35
C MET A 449 -16.45 -15.72 6.84
N VAL A 450 -15.43 -16.17 6.11
CA VAL A 450 -15.52 -16.42 4.65
C VAL A 450 -16.51 -17.54 4.35
N SER A 451 -16.50 -18.63 5.14
CA SER A 451 -17.43 -19.74 4.98
C SER A 451 -18.89 -19.34 5.21
N ARG A 452 -19.16 -18.52 6.24
CA ARG A 452 -20.52 -18.01 6.53
C ARG A 452 -21.01 -17.07 5.43
N HIS A 453 -20.18 -16.18 4.95
CA HIS A 453 -20.53 -15.26 3.87
C HIS A 453 -20.92 -16.01 2.59
N ARG A 454 -20.18 -17.08 2.24
CA ARG A 454 -20.49 -17.93 1.08
C ARG A 454 -21.79 -18.72 1.27
N ALA A 455 -22.05 -19.22 2.46
CA ALA A 455 -23.28 -19.97 2.77
C ALA A 455 -24.51 -19.05 2.63
N GLY A 456 -24.43 -17.79 3.11
CA GLY A 456 -25.52 -16.81 2.95
C GLY A 456 -25.80 -16.44 1.49
N ARG A 457 -24.79 -16.41 0.61
CA ARG A 457 -24.99 -16.15 -0.84
C ARG A 457 -25.62 -17.29 -1.63
N LYS A 458 -25.55 -18.53 -1.13
CA LYS A 458 -26.21 -19.69 -1.79
C LYS A 458 -27.70 -19.78 -1.49
N VAL A 459 -28.20 -19.04 -0.53
CA VAL A 459 -29.60 -19.05 -0.08
C VAL A 459 -30.43 -17.93 -0.76
N HIS A 460 -29.77 -17.00 -1.42
CA HIS A 460 -30.36 -15.96 -2.27
C HIS A 460 -29.98 -16.19 -3.74
#